data_3105823696033fbd112f9ce9dd7eebd4
#
_entry.id   3105823696033fbd112f9ce9dd7eebd4
#
_cell.length_a   1.000
_cell.length_b   1.000
_cell.length_c   1.000
_cell.angle_alpha   90.00
_cell.angle_beta   90.00
_cell.angle_gamma   90.00
#
_symmetry.space_group_name_H-M   'P 1'
#
loop_
_entity.id
_entity.type
_entity.pdbx_description
1 polymer ?
#
loop_
_entity_poly.entity_id
_entity_poly.type
_entity_poly.pdbx_seq_one_letter_code
_entity_poly.pdbx_strand_id
1 'polypeptide(L)'
;MEPIRVMLVEDDPFWRDHISADLSDEPDIEVVAVTATKEEALEAAGRRKIDVVLMDINLTGNQLDGLEAAERILRLPLQDLVKIIMLTSITDAEVIMKSFRLGAINYINKASYQDILQAIREAQIGRASIHSDAAGIMRSEMQLMELSPTEREVFDLRQNGLSKREISERLHKSTNTIKSQLRSIKNKLTHFKMD
;
A
#
# COMPACT_ATOMS: atom_id res chain seq x y z
N MET A 1 15.08 -15.87 -21.99
CA MET A 1 15.12 -15.42 -20.58
C MET A 1 14.26 -16.39 -19.79
N GLU A 2 14.61 -16.68 -18.54
CA GLU A 2 13.69 -17.43 -17.67
C GLU A 2 12.45 -16.58 -17.44
N PRO A 3 11.24 -17.19 -17.42
CA PRO A 3 10.01 -16.46 -17.15
C PRO A 3 10.01 -15.90 -15.72
N ILE A 4 9.30 -14.81 -15.51
CA ILE A 4 9.10 -14.20 -14.19
C ILE A 4 8.08 -15.06 -13.42
N ARG A 5 8.49 -15.63 -12.29
CA ARG A 5 7.63 -16.49 -11.47
C ARG A 5 6.75 -15.65 -10.57
N VAL A 6 5.47 -15.66 -10.86
CA VAL A 6 4.47 -14.85 -10.16
C VAL A 6 3.60 -15.74 -9.28
N MET A 7 3.37 -15.32 -8.05
CA MET A 7 2.33 -15.84 -7.19
C MET A 7 1.21 -14.79 -7.08
N LEU A 8 -0.03 -15.22 -7.32
CA LEU A 8 -1.23 -14.42 -7.09
C LEU A 8 -1.91 -14.85 -5.79
N VAL A 9 -2.22 -13.87 -4.93
CA VAL A 9 -2.95 -14.07 -3.68
C VAL A 9 -4.20 -13.21 -3.70
N GLU A 10 -5.36 -13.83 -3.86
CA GLU A 10 -6.63 -13.16 -4.13
C GLU A 10 -7.80 -14.05 -3.67
N ASP A 11 -8.65 -13.59 -2.77
CA ASP A 11 -9.77 -14.38 -2.27
C ASP A 11 -11.02 -14.31 -3.16
N ASP A 12 -11.23 -13.18 -3.86
CA ASP A 12 -12.34 -13.02 -4.78
C ASP A 12 -12.15 -13.90 -6.03
N PRO A 13 -13.03 -14.89 -6.29
CA PRO A 13 -12.89 -15.79 -7.44
C PRO A 13 -12.86 -15.06 -8.77
N PHE A 14 -13.63 -13.97 -8.93
CA PHE A 14 -13.69 -13.21 -10.17
C PHE A 14 -12.31 -12.59 -10.49
N TRP A 15 -11.72 -11.87 -9.55
CA TRP A 15 -10.41 -11.26 -9.76
C TRP A 15 -9.31 -12.31 -9.89
N ARG A 16 -9.36 -13.35 -9.07
CA ARG A 16 -8.40 -14.45 -9.12
C ARG A 16 -8.35 -15.13 -10.47
N ASP A 17 -9.52 -15.49 -11.02
CA ASP A 17 -9.60 -16.19 -12.29
C ASP A 17 -9.19 -15.26 -13.45
N HIS A 18 -9.64 -14.01 -13.47
CA HIS A 18 -9.29 -13.05 -14.51
C HIS A 18 -7.78 -12.73 -14.52
N ILE A 19 -7.23 -12.32 -13.39
CA ILE A 19 -5.81 -11.93 -13.32
C ILE A 19 -4.92 -13.13 -13.63
N SER A 20 -5.24 -14.34 -13.13
CA SER A 20 -4.42 -15.51 -13.39
C SER A 20 -4.47 -15.96 -14.85
N ALA A 21 -5.64 -15.86 -15.50
CA ALA A 21 -5.79 -16.15 -16.92
C ALA A 21 -4.98 -15.17 -17.77
N ASP A 22 -5.19 -13.87 -17.56
CA ASP A 22 -4.50 -12.80 -18.27
C ASP A 22 -2.96 -12.91 -18.13
N LEU A 23 -2.45 -13.18 -16.91
CA LEU A 23 -1.03 -13.38 -16.68
C LEU A 23 -0.48 -14.62 -17.38
N SER A 24 -1.30 -15.69 -17.51
CA SER A 24 -0.90 -16.93 -18.18
C SER A 24 -0.78 -16.78 -19.69
N ASP A 25 -1.39 -15.76 -20.28
CA ASP A 25 -1.27 -15.42 -21.70
C ASP A 25 0.05 -14.68 -22.02
N GLU A 26 0.78 -14.20 -21.01
CA GLU A 26 2.02 -13.47 -21.20
C GLU A 26 3.23 -14.41 -21.30
N PRO A 27 4.00 -14.38 -22.41
CA PRO A 27 5.06 -15.36 -22.69
C PRO A 27 6.28 -15.26 -21.76
N ASP A 28 6.43 -14.15 -21.04
CA ASP A 28 7.53 -13.85 -20.13
C ASP A 28 7.14 -14.03 -18.65
N ILE A 29 5.91 -14.49 -18.37
CA ILE A 29 5.39 -14.68 -17.01
C ILE A 29 4.99 -16.14 -16.80
N GLU A 30 5.34 -16.70 -15.66
CA GLU A 30 4.89 -18.01 -15.19
C GLU A 30 4.12 -17.86 -13.88
N VAL A 31 2.82 -18.15 -13.88
CA VAL A 31 2.02 -18.17 -12.67
C VAL A 31 2.31 -19.47 -11.90
N VAL A 32 3.21 -19.40 -10.92
CA VAL A 32 3.68 -20.58 -10.17
C VAL A 32 2.77 -20.97 -9.01
N ALA A 33 1.95 -20.04 -8.52
CA ALA A 33 0.94 -20.31 -7.49
C ALA A 33 -0.22 -19.32 -7.59
N VAL A 34 -1.42 -19.83 -7.32
CA VAL A 34 -2.64 -19.03 -7.12
C VAL A 34 -3.26 -19.46 -5.81
N THR A 35 -3.45 -18.54 -4.89
CA THR A 35 -3.92 -18.83 -3.53
C THR A 35 -5.00 -17.84 -3.12
N ALA A 36 -5.89 -18.26 -2.20
CA ALA A 36 -7.01 -17.43 -1.77
C ALA A 36 -6.89 -16.97 -0.31
N THR A 37 -5.95 -17.56 0.45
CA THR A 37 -5.79 -17.26 1.87
C THR A 37 -4.35 -16.97 2.23
N LYS A 38 -4.16 -16.28 3.36
CA LYS A 38 -2.84 -16.03 3.94
C LYS A 38 -2.05 -17.31 4.18
N GLU A 39 -2.71 -18.34 4.72
CA GLU A 39 -2.09 -19.61 5.05
C GLU A 39 -1.56 -20.33 3.82
N GLU A 40 -2.38 -20.39 2.75
CA GLU A 40 -1.99 -20.96 1.46
C GLU A 40 -0.83 -20.21 0.83
N ALA A 41 -0.86 -18.87 0.89
CA ALA A 41 0.21 -18.00 0.37
C ALA A 41 1.54 -18.26 1.08
N LEU A 42 1.53 -18.39 2.41
CA LEU A 42 2.73 -18.70 3.20
C LEU A 42 3.29 -20.09 2.91
N GLU A 43 2.40 -21.08 2.76
CA GLU A 43 2.80 -22.44 2.39
C GLU A 43 3.43 -22.48 1.00
N ALA A 44 2.81 -21.81 0.01
CA ALA A 44 3.33 -21.74 -1.34
C ALA A 44 4.68 -21.01 -1.38
N ALA A 45 4.82 -19.89 -0.67
CA ALA A 45 6.06 -19.14 -0.58
C ALA A 45 7.22 -19.94 0.05
N GLY A 46 6.92 -20.82 1.01
CA GLY A 46 7.93 -21.68 1.63
C GLY A 46 8.38 -22.85 0.74
N ARG A 47 7.64 -23.19 -0.31
CA ARG A 47 7.90 -24.37 -1.14
C ARG A 47 8.33 -24.06 -2.58
N ARG A 48 8.04 -22.86 -3.06
CA ARG A 48 8.26 -22.48 -4.46
C ARG A 48 9.22 -21.30 -4.57
N LYS A 49 9.95 -21.26 -5.64
CA LYS A 49 10.75 -20.09 -6.00
C LYS A 49 9.82 -19.07 -6.65
N ILE A 50 9.74 -17.89 -6.08
CA ILE A 50 8.84 -16.81 -6.48
C ILE A 50 9.67 -15.55 -6.68
N ASP A 51 9.46 -14.83 -7.77
CA ASP A 51 10.13 -13.56 -8.04
C ASP A 51 9.23 -12.38 -7.62
N VAL A 52 7.93 -12.47 -7.93
CA VAL A 52 6.93 -11.43 -7.64
C VAL A 52 5.69 -12.04 -7.01
N VAL A 53 5.20 -11.42 -5.96
CA VAL A 53 3.90 -11.71 -5.36
C VAL A 53 2.95 -10.56 -5.66
N LEU A 54 1.83 -10.88 -6.28
CA LEU A 54 0.67 -10.01 -6.38
C LEU A 54 -0.24 -10.33 -5.19
N MET A 55 -0.41 -9.39 -4.28
CA MET A 55 -1.06 -9.60 -3.00
C MET A 55 -2.28 -8.72 -2.83
N ASP A 56 -3.47 -9.30 -2.73
CA ASP A 56 -4.62 -8.54 -2.23
C ASP A 56 -4.44 -8.17 -0.76
N ILE A 57 -4.96 -7.02 -0.38
CA ILE A 57 -4.89 -6.52 1.00
C ILE A 57 -5.90 -7.21 1.89
N ASN A 58 -7.10 -7.48 1.38
CA ASN A 58 -8.21 -8.05 2.12
C ASN A 58 -8.45 -9.49 1.66
N LEU A 59 -7.94 -10.45 2.40
CA LEU A 59 -8.19 -11.87 2.18
C LEU A 59 -9.23 -12.35 3.22
N THR A 60 -10.19 -13.18 2.77
CA THR A 60 -11.15 -13.88 3.65
C THR A 60 -12.01 -12.99 4.57
N GLY A 61 -12.29 -11.76 4.13
CA GLY A 61 -13.15 -10.83 4.87
C GLY A 61 -12.52 -10.23 6.14
N ASN A 62 -11.27 -10.56 6.44
CA ASN A 62 -10.50 -9.93 7.51
C ASN A 62 -9.66 -8.79 6.94
N GLN A 63 -9.94 -7.59 7.41
CA GLN A 63 -9.27 -6.39 6.92
C GLN A 63 -7.76 -6.45 7.19
N LEU A 64 -6.96 -6.30 6.11
CA LEU A 64 -5.51 -6.17 6.14
C LEU A 64 -4.71 -7.46 6.40
N ASP A 65 -5.29 -8.65 6.34
CA ASP A 65 -4.55 -9.90 6.51
C ASP A 65 -3.58 -10.20 5.35
N GLY A 66 -3.81 -9.64 4.15
CA GLY A 66 -2.83 -9.62 3.08
C GLY A 66 -1.57 -8.83 3.41
N LEU A 67 -1.67 -7.75 4.20
CA LEU A 67 -0.47 -7.04 4.70
C LEU A 67 0.34 -7.92 5.67
N GLU A 68 -0.33 -8.68 6.54
CA GLU A 68 0.35 -9.62 7.41
C GLU A 68 1.00 -10.76 6.61
N ALA A 69 0.32 -11.28 5.59
CA ALA A 69 0.88 -12.28 4.68
C ALA A 69 2.15 -11.75 4.00
N ALA A 70 2.09 -10.55 3.44
CA ALA A 70 3.22 -9.88 2.80
C ALA A 70 4.43 -9.74 3.74
N GLU A 71 4.20 -9.24 4.96
CA GLU A 71 5.25 -9.10 5.97
C GLU A 71 5.91 -10.44 6.31
N ARG A 72 5.10 -11.48 6.48
CA ARG A 72 5.61 -12.82 6.81
C ARG A 72 6.37 -13.45 5.66
N ILE A 73 5.91 -13.27 4.40
CA ILE A 73 6.62 -13.76 3.21
C ILE A 73 7.99 -13.10 3.10
N LEU A 74 8.08 -11.77 3.28
CA LEU A 74 9.36 -11.04 3.22
C LEU A 74 10.36 -11.45 4.30
N ARG A 75 9.90 -12.05 5.40
CA ARG A 75 10.76 -12.56 6.48
C ARG A 75 11.20 -14.01 6.30
N LEU A 76 10.76 -14.71 5.26
CA LEU A 76 11.19 -16.08 5.00
C LEU A 76 12.65 -16.11 4.57
N PRO A 77 13.51 -16.95 5.17
CA PRO A 77 14.95 -16.91 4.96
C PRO A 77 15.43 -17.31 3.55
N LEU A 78 14.53 -17.83 2.72
CA LEU A 78 14.83 -18.27 1.35
C LEU A 78 14.35 -17.27 0.28
N GLN A 79 13.78 -16.13 0.69
CA GLN A 79 13.08 -15.21 -0.21
C GLN A 79 13.72 -13.81 -0.28
N ASP A 80 15.03 -13.71 -0.13
CA ASP A 80 15.75 -12.41 -0.13
C ASP A 80 15.51 -11.53 -1.37
N LEU A 81 14.91 -12.08 -2.43
CA LEU A 81 14.68 -11.39 -3.70
C LEU A 81 13.21 -11.24 -4.07
N VAL A 82 12.27 -11.76 -3.27
CA VAL A 82 10.84 -11.65 -3.55
C VAL A 82 10.39 -10.19 -3.53
N LYS A 83 9.67 -9.79 -4.56
CA LYS A 83 9.06 -8.46 -4.68
C LYS A 83 7.56 -8.56 -4.43
N ILE A 84 7.01 -7.73 -3.58
CA ILE A 84 5.57 -7.70 -3.31
C ILE A 84 4.95 -6.46 -3.93
N ILE A 85 3.94 -6.68 -4.76
CA ILE A 85 3.06 -5.66 -5.34
C ILE A 85 1.69 -5.85 -4.70
N MET A 86 1.20 -4.82 -4.03
CA MET A 86 -0.15 -4.85 -3.46
C MET A 86 -1.18 -4.58 -4.54
N LEU A 87 -2.15 -5.48 -4.67
CA LEU A 87 -3.32 -5.32 -5.54
C LEU A 87 -4.55 -4.99 -4.68
N THR A 88 -5.29 -3.95 -5.03
CA THR A 88 -6.42 -3.58 -4.20
C THR A 88 -7.33 -2.56 -4.85
N SER A 89 -8.56 -2.45 -4.33
CA SER A 89 -9.48 -1.35 -4.60
C SER A 89 -9.45 -0.27 -3.49
N ILE A 90 -8.62 -0.44 -2.46
CA ILE A 90 -8.55 0.47 -1.32
C ILE A 90 -7.70 1.69 -1.70
N THR A 91 -8.18 2.88 -1.33
CA THR A 91 -7.47 4.16 -1.53
C THR A 91 -7.10 4.83 -0.20
N ASP A 92 -7.17 4.09 0.90
CA ASP A 92 -6.85 4.61 2.23
C ASP A 92 -5.34 4.87 2.39
N ALA A 93 -5.00 6.11 2.75
CA ALA A 93 -3.62 6.56 2.84
C ALA A 93 -2.81 5.80 3.90
N GLU A 94 -3.41 5.44 5.03
CA GLU A 94 -2.74 4.72 6.11
C GLU A 94 -2.39 3.31 5.67
N VAL A 95 -3.29 2.64 4.94
CA VAL A 95 -3.09 1.30 4.39
C VAL A 95 -1.97 1.30 3.36
N ILE A 96 -1.98 2.28 2.44
CA ILE A 96 -0.94 2.45 1.43
C ILE A 96 0.43 2.67 2.09
N MET A 97 0.52 3.60 3.02
CA MET A 97 1.76 3.88 3.74
C MET A 97 2.25 2.69 4.57
N LYS A 98 1.33 1.91 5.15
CA LYS A 98 1.67 0.69 5.88
C LYS A 98 2.25 -0.36 4.95
N SER A 99 1.68 -0.56 3.76
CA SER A 99 2.19 -1.55 2.79
C SER A 99 3.64 -1.26 2.38
N PHE A 100 3.97 0.00 2.09
CA PHE A 100 5.35 0.39 1.76
C PHE A 100 6.32 0.26 2.95
N ARG A 101 5.88 0.59 4.16
CA ARG A 101 6.71 0.37 5.38
C ARG A 101 7.01 -1.10 5.62
N LEU A 102 6.12 -2.00 5.24
CA LEU A 102 6.31 -3.45 5.34
C LEU A 102 7.22 -4.00 4.23
N GLY A 103 7.54 -3.21 3.21
CA GLY A 103 8.46 -3.60 2.13
C GLY A 103 7.80 -3.92 0.80
N ALA A 104 6.49 -3.64 0.62
CA ALA A 104 5.89 -3.68 -0.70
C ALA A 104 6.58 -2.66 -1.62
N ILE A 105 6.84 -3.06 -2.86
CA ILE A 105 7.53 -2.20 -3.83
C ILE A 105 6.59 -1.36 -4.67
N ASN A 106 5.32 -1.77 -4.77
CA ASN A 106 4.29 -1.05 -5.51
C ASN A 106 2.90 -1.32 -4.95
N TYR A 107 1.94 -0.48 -5.38
CA TYR A 107 0.55 -0.53 -4.97
C TYR A 107 -0.31 -0.14 -6.17
N ILE A 108 -1.14 -1.04 -6.65
CA ILE A 108 -1.84 -0.91 -7.95
C ILE A 108 -3.30 -1.29 -7.79
N ASN A 109 -4.19 -0.55 -8.47
CA ASN A 109 -5.59 -0.90 -8.55
C ASN A 109 -5.78 -2.17 -9.40
N LYS A 110 -6.55 -3.13 -8.91
CA LYS A 110 -6.84 -4.41 -9.59
C LYS A 110 -7.41 -4.23 -11.01
N ALA A 111 -8.14 -3.15 -11.27
CA ALA A 111 -8.72 -2.87 -12.59
C ALA A 111 -7.69 -2.45 -13.65
N SER A 112 -6.44 -2.16 -13.26
CA SER A 112 -5.41 -1.63 -14.18
C SER A 112 -4.45 -2.74 -14.63
N TYR A 113 -4.94 -3.67 -15.47
CA TYR A 113 -4.15 -4.83 -15.91
C TYR A 113 -2.80 -4.45 -16.55
N GLN A 114 -2.75 -3.45 -17.42
CA GLN A 114 -1.52 -3.01 -18.07
C GLN A 114 -0.48 -2.51 -17.04
N ASP A 115 -0.94 -1.85 -15.99
CA ASP A 115 -0.07 -1.36 -14.92
C ASP A 115 0.47 -2.52 -14.07
N ILE A 116 -0.34 -3.58 -13.88
CA ILE A 116 0.10 -4.82 -13.21
C ILE A 116 1.24 -5.47 -13.98
N LEU A 117 1.08 -5.67 -15.30
CA LEU A 117 2.10 -6.25 -16.16
C LEU A 117 3.40 -5.43 -16.15
N GLN A 118 3.26 -4.10 -16.29
CA GLN A 118 4.41 -3.22 -16.26
C GLN A 118 5.14 -3.32 -14.92
N ALA A 119 4.42 -3.31 -13.80
CA ALA A 119 5.01 -3.40 -12.48
C ALA A 119 5.74 -4.74 -12.22
N ILE A 120 5.20 -5.86 -12.71
CA ILE A 120 5.87 -7.18 -12.64
C ILE A 120 7.21 -7.11 -13.38
N ARG A 121 7.22 -6.60 -14.60
CA ARG A 121 8.43 -6.49 -15.43
C ARG A 121 9.47 -5.53 -14.84
N GLU A 122 9.02 -4.39 -14.31
CA GLU A 122 9.90 -3.43 -13.63
C GLU A 122 10.49 -4.00 -12.34
N ALA A 123 9.70 -4.75 -11.57
CA ALA A 123 10.15 -5.44 -10.37
C ALA A 123 11.30 -6.42 -10.68
N GLN A 124 11.18 -7.18 -11.78
CA GLN A 124 12.19 -8.16 -12.18
C GLN A 124 13.54 -7.52 -12.49
N ILE A 125 13.55 -6.34 -13.09
CA ILE A 125 14.81 -5.62 -13.44
C ILE A 125 15.30 -4.70 -12.31
N GLY A 126 14.69 -4.79 -11.12
CA GLY A 126 15.08 -3.97 -9.96
C GLY A 126 14.70 -2.48 -10.09
N ARG A 127 13.81 -2.12 -11.00
CA ARG A 127 13.24 -0.78 -11.07
C ARG A 127 12.05 -0.69 -10.11
N ALA A 128 12.17 0.15 -9.09
CA ALA A 128 11.04 0.50 -8.25
C ALA A 128 10.35 1.75 -8.83
N SER A 129 9.23 1.54 -9.50
CA SER A 129 8.32 2.64 -9.83
C SER A 129 7.15 2.63 -8.86
N ILE A 130 6.76 3.79 -8.37
CA ILE A 130 5.56 3.92 -7.55
C ILE A 130 4.44 4.34 -8.48
N HIS A 131 3.38 3.51 -8.55
CA HIS A 131 2.22 3.80 -9.38
C HIS A 131 1.56 5.13 -8.98
N SER A 132 0.95 5.82 -9.93
CA SER A 132 0.32 7.14 -9.72
C SER A 132 -0.71 7.14 -8.59
N ASP A 133 -1.42 6.04 -8.39
CA ASP A 133 -2.43 5.86 -7.33
C ASP A 133 -1.83 6.02 -5.93
N ALA A 134 -0.61 5.52 -5.74
CA ALA A 134 0.11 5.64 -4.47
C ALA A 134 0.99 6.88 -4.38
N ALA A 135 1.53 7.36 -5.50
CA ALA A 135 2.52 8.44 -5.52
C ALA A 135 1.99 9.76 -4.94
N GLY A 136 0.72 10.10 -5.23
CA GLY A 136 0.05 11.29 -4.69
C GLY A 136 -0.10 11.21 -3.18
N ILE A 137 -0.55 10.08 -2.68
CA ILE A 137 -0.75 9.80 -1.24
C ILE A 137 0.58 9.82 -0.50
N MET A 138 1.60 9.13 -1.05
CA MET A 138 2.94 9.12 -0.44
C MET A 138 3.52 10.52 -0.35
N ARG A 139 3.39 11.35 -1.39
CA ARG A 139 3.85 12.74 -1.36
C ARG A 139 3.16 13.54 -0.26
N SER A 140 1.84 13.39 -0.12
CA SER A 140 1.07 14.06 0.92
C SER A 140 1.52 13.61 2.30
N GLU A 141 1.67 12.31 2.53
CA GLU A 141 2.12 11.79 3.81
C GLU A 141 3.56 12.21 4.16
N MET A 142 4.47 12.23 3.18
CA MET A 142 5.83 12.73 3.40
C MET A 142 5.83 14.20 3.86
N GLN A 143 4.96 15.04 3.30
CA GLN A 143 4.82 16.43 3.77
C GLN A 143 4.28 16.49 5.19
N LEU A 144 3.30 15.64 5.53
CA LEU A 144 2.73 15.58 6.87
C LEU A 144 3.71 15.05 7.93
N MET A 145 4.76 14.33 7.53
CA MET A 145 5.83 13.91 8.45
C MET A 145 6.65 15.07 9.03
N GLU A 146 6.57 16.28 8.44
CA GLU A 146 7.18 17.49 9.00
C GLU A 146 6.42 18.05 10.22
N LEU A 147 5.19 17.58 10.43
CA LEU A 147 4.38 17.98 11.57
C LEU A 147 4.80 17.23 12.84
N SER A 148 4.89 17.94 13.97
CA SER A 148 4.98 17.27 15.26
C SER A 148 3.70 16.47 15.55
N PRO A 149 3.73 15.48 16.47
CA PRO A 149 2.54 14.70 16.81
C PRO A 149 1.33 15.56 17.18
N THR A 150 1.57 16.65 17.93
CA THR A 150 0.51 17.59 18.31
C THR A 150 -0.02 18.42 17.13
N GLU A 151 0.86 18.83 16.22
CA GLU A 151 0.44 19.53 15.00
C GLU A 151 -0.35 18.61 14.07
N ARG A 152 0.07 17.33 13.97
CA ARG A 152 -0.66 16.32 13.20
C ARG A 152 -2.07 16.12 13.74
N GLU A 153 -2.24 15.98 15.06
CA GLU A 153 -3.54 15.85 15.70
C GLU A 153 -4.46 17.06 15.43
N VAL A 154 -3.92 18.28 15.51
CA VAL A 154 -4.67 19.51 15.18
C VAL A 154 -5.02 19.58 13.70
N PHE A 155 -4.11 19.15 12.81
CA PHE A 155 -4.34 19.08 11.38
C PHE A 155 -5.47 18.11 11.05
N ASP A 156 -5.43 16.89 11.58
CA ASP A 156 -6.43 15.84 11.32
C ASP A 156 -7.83 16.26 11.81
N LEU A 157 -7.92 16.85 13.01
CA LEU A 157 -9.19 17.41 13.51
C LEU A 157 -9.72 18.55 12.63
N ARG A 158 -8.83 19.37 12.08
CA ARG A 158 -9.21 20.46 11.18
C ARG A 158 -9.70 19.94 9.83
N GLN A 159 -9.03 18.92 9.26
CA GLN A 159 -9.47 18.24 8.02
C GLN A 159 -10.83 17.56 8.19
N ASN A 160 -11.11 17.05 9.38
CA ASN A 160 -12.42 16.48 9.75
C ASN A 160 -13.50 17.56 9.97
N GLY A 161 -13.24 18.83 9.61
CA GLY A 161 -14.21 19.93 9.62
C GLY A 161 -14.38 20.64 10.95
N LEU A 162 -13.65 20.26 12.02
CA LEU A 162 -13.80 20.89 13.32
C LEU A 162 -13.33 22.36 13.29
N SER A 163 -14.09 23.22 13.94
CA SER A 163 -13.71 24.61 14.17
C SER A 163 -12.57 24.73 15.18
N LYS A 164 -11.88 25.88 15.21
CA LYS A 164 -10.81 26.14 16.19
C LYS A 164 -11.28 26.03 17.62
N ARG A 165 -12.55 26.34 17.89
CA ARG A 165 -13.14 26.25 19.22
C ARG A 165 -13.36 24.78 19.62
N GLU A 166 -13.94 23.97 18.74
CA GLU A 166 -14.15 22.55 18.98
C GLU A 166 -12.83 21.79 19.17
N ILE A 167 -11.79 22.11 18.37
CA ILE A 167 -10.43 21.56 18.56
C ILE A 167 -9.87 21.97 19.93
N SER A 168 -10.05 23.25 20.33
CA SER A 168 -9.61 23.76 21.62
C SER A 168 -10.26 23.00 22.81
N GLU A 169 -11.57 22.77 22.72
CA GLU A 169 -12.34 22.02 23.72
C GLU A 169 -11.92 20.54 23.74
N ARG A 170 -11.78 19.91 22.58
CA ARG A 170 -11.42 18.48 22.45
C ARG A 170 -10.01 18.16 22.95
N LEU A 171 -9.04 19.05 22.69
CA LEU A 171 -7.64 18.87 23.08
C LEU A 171 -7.31 19.52 24.44
N HIS A 172 -8.28 20.11 25.12
CA HIS A 172 -8.10 20.85 26.37
C HIS A 172 -6.96 21.91 26.30
N LYS A 173 -6.87 22.61 25.15
CA LYS A 173 -5.89 23.65 24.89
C LYS A 173 -6.57 25.01 24.67
N SER A 174 -5.85 26.10 24.92
CA SER A 174 -6.42 27.43 24.63
C SER A 174 -6.64 27.64 23.15
N THR A 175 -7.65 28.43 22.77
CA THR A 175 -7.91 28.80 21.37
C THR A 175 -6.70 29.51 20.73
N ASN A 176 -5.91 30.25 21.53
CA ASN A 176 -4.68 30.89 21.07
C ASN A 176 -3.60 29.87 20.74
N THR A 177 -3.47 28.79 21.54
CA THR A 177 -2.57 27.66 21.25
C THR A 177 -2.95 27.00 19.93
N ILE A 178 -4.25 26.74 19.71
CA ILE A 178 -4.73 26.15 18.43
C ILE A 178 -4.43 27.08 17.25
N LYS A 179 -4.65 28.41 17.41
CA LYS A 179 -4.30 29.38 16.34
C LYS A 179 -2.81 29.38 15.99
N SER A 180 -1.92 29.32 17.01
CA SER A 180 -0.47 29.28 16.78
C SER A 180 -0.03 27.97 16.10
N GLN A 181 -0.60 26.84 16.51
CA GLN A 181 -0.34 25.55 15.88
C GLN A 181 -0.80 25.52 14.42
N LEU A 182 -2.01 25.99 14.11
CA LEU A 182 -2.51 26.09 12.73
C LEU A 182 -1.62 27.02 11.87
N ARG A 183 -1.07 28.09 12.45
CA ARG A 183 -0.11 28.94 11.73
C ARG A 183 1.21 28.20 11.45
N SER A 184 1.73 27.47 12.42
CA SER A 184 2.92 26.63 12.25
C SER A 184 2.71 25.57 11.18
N ILE A 185 1.59 24.85 11.23
CA ILE A 185 1.19 23.85 10.22
C ILE A 185 1.16 24.47 8.83
N LYS A 186 0.49 25.63 8.67
CA LYS A 186 0.44 26.35 7.39
C LYS A 186 1.82 26.71 6.87
N ASN A 187 2.75 27.12 7.73
CA ASN A 187 4.11 27.45 7.32
C ASN A 187 4.92 26.22 6.88
N LYS A 188 4.71 25.08 7.52
CA LYS A 188 5.37 23.81 7.18
C LYS A 188 4.78 23.19 5.90
N LEU A 189 3.46 23.32 5.71
CA LEU A 189 2.73 22.76 4.59
C LEU A 189 2.43 23.83 3.53
N THR A 190 3.44 24.56 3.05
CA THR A 190 3.31 25.70 2.11
C THR A 190 2.59 25.34 0.80
N HIS A 191 2.44 24.07 0.47
CA HIS A 191 1.76 23.57 -0.73
C HIS A 191 0.41 22.88 -0.45
N PHE A 192 -0.01 22.76 0.81
CA PHE A 192 -1.30 22.20 1.18
C PHE A 192 -2.34 23.31 1.27
N LYS A 193 -3.38 23.27 0.41
CA LYS A 193 -4.56 24.12 0.60
C LYS A 193 -5.32 23.64 1.83
N MET A 194 -5.23 24.37 2.93
CA MET A 194 -6.18 24.25 4.03
C MET A 194 -7.34 25.19 3.72
N ASP A 195 -8.44 24.66 3.24
CA ASP A 195 -9.71 25.38 3.14
C ASP A 195 -10.34 25.62 4.53
#